data_08a53cefdd3c6d8e7bc00fe73d334fdb
#
_entry.id   08a53cefdd3c6d8e7bc00fe73d334fdb
#
_cell.length_a   1.000
_cell.length_b   1.000
_cell.length_c   1.000
_cell.angle_alpha   90.00
_cell.angle_beta   90.00
_cell.angle_gamma   90.00
#
_symmetry.space_group_name_H-M   'P 1'
#
loop_
_entity.id
_entity.type
_entity.pdbx_description
1 polymer ?
#
loop_
_entity_poly.entity_id
_entity_poly.type
_entity_poly.pdbx_seq_one_letter_code
_entity_poly.pdbx_strand_id
1 'polypeptide(L)'
;MPRNAEVIRQWTILREIERARGAGVTIDELASRCAVTTRTIRRDLQALEESGFPLYDDKTHDDGKTRWRVNGQAFKGLSTGLTVSELCALYFSRTLLESLSGTPFRDDVESAFEKLSSALTPHMRQFLDQLPRVIATKADPMRRHDNPRQQPFIARALEATLHLRQANLTYHSKSSDRTKTYLVHPYRLAYAQGGLYLLAYVPEYGEVRTFAVERIQDVSLLEERFTPIEELPDAAFPHSLGVHSGPPEHVEVEFEPAVADYIRAREWHPSQQLREGEAGGVMLSLDVCLDRALQSWILSFGPFARVVAPATLAREIAEQFEEARARYAS
;
A
#
# COMPACT_ATOMS: atom_id res chain seq x y z
N MET A 1 -29.33 -11.15 -4.67
CA MET A 1 -27.86 -11.24 -4.58
C MET A 1 -27.28 -9.83 -4.48
N PRO A 2 -26.25 -9.58 -3.67
CA PRO A 2 -25.68 -8.25 -3.58
C PRO A 2 -25.10 -7.83 -4.94
N ARG A 3 -25.33 -6.58 -5.36
CA ARG A 3 -24.85 -6.00 -6.63
C ARG A 3 -23.34 -6.20 -6.84
N ASN A 4 -22.59 -6.32 -5.78
CA ASN A 4 -21.13 -6.51 -5.80
C ASN A 4 -20.67 -7.87 -6.36
N ALA A 5 -21.45 -8.94 -6.15
CA ALA A 5 -21.11 -10.28 -6.64
C ALA A 5 -21.16 -10.38 -8.19
N GLU A 6 -22.00 -9.57 -8.83
CA GLU A 6 -22.11 -9.51 -10.30
C GLU A 6 -20.85 -8.89 -10.92
N VAL A 7 -20.39 -7.77 -10.40
CA VAL A 7 -19.20 -7.06 -10.92
C VAL A 7 -17.93 -7.90 -10.74
N ILE A 8 -17.75 -8.54 -9.57
CA ILE A 8 -16.62 -9.45 -9.33
C ILE A 8 -16.63 -10.61 -10.33
N ARG A 9 -17.81 -11.16 -10.58
CA ARG A 9 -17.96 -12.27 -11.52
C ARG A 9 -17.65 -11.83 -12.95
N GLN A 10 -18.16 -10.68 -13.40
CA GLN A 10 -17.89 -10.11 -14.72
C GLN A 10 -16.38 -9.84 -14.90
N TRP A 11 -15.70 -9.30 -13.90
CA TRP A 11 -14.25 -9.16 -13.93
C TRP A 11 -13.53 -10.50 -14.02
N THR A 12 -13.98 -11.50 -13.26
CA THR A 12 -13.42 -12.86 -13.32
C THR A 12 -13.59 -13.46 -14.72
N ILE A 13 -14.76 -13.28 -15.34
CA ILE A 13 -15.04 -13.73 -16.72
C ILE A 13 -14.04 -13.10 -17.70
N LEU A 14 -13.87 -11.78 -17.68
CA LEU A 14 -12.93 -11.07 -18.54
C LEU A 14 -11.52 -11.61 -18.39
N ARG A 15 -11.03 -11.75 -17.16
CA ARG A 15 -9.70 -12.26 -16.85
C ARG A 15 -9.47 -13.69 -17.34
N GLU A 16 -10.46 -14.55 -17.20
CA GLU A 16 -10.36 -15.95 -17.65
C GLU A 16 -10.34 -16.05 -19.18
N ILE A 17 -11.14 -15.23 -19.88
CA ILE A 17 -11.11 -15.16 -21.36
C ILE A 17 -9.75 -14.65 -21.86
N GLU A 18 -9.20 -13.62 -21.24
CA GLU A 18 -7.87 -13.09 -21.60
C GLU A 18 -6.75 -14.10 -21.34
N ARG A 19 -6.76 -14.79 -20.19
CA ARG A 19 -5.78 -15.82 -19.84
C ARG A 19 -5.75 -16.97 -20.84
N ALA A 20 -6.91 -17.33 -21.40
CA ALA A 20 -7.02 -18.38 -22.41
C ALA A 20 -6.39 -17.97 -23.76
N ARG A 21 -6.05 -16.69 -23.96
CA ARG A 21 -5.47 -16.12 -25.19
C ARG A 21 -6.22 -16.61 -26.42
N GLY A 22 -5.51 -17.09 -27.46
CA GLY A 22 -6.11 -17.59 -28.69
C GLY A 22 -6.94 -18.88 -28.54
N ALA A 23 -6.89 -19.61 -27.42
CA ALA A 23 -7.70 -20.83 -27.23
C ALA A 23 -9.19 -20.54 -26.94
N GLY A 24 -9.48 -19.38 -26.31
CA GLY A 24 -10.84 -19.05 -25.87
C GLY A 24 -11.34 -19.91 -24.70
N VAL A 25 -12.49 -19.55 -24.11
CA VAL A 25 -13.10 -20.24 -22.97
C VAL A 25 -14.56 -20.55 -23.26
N THR A 26 -15.03 -21.74 -22.91
CA THR A 26 -16.44 -22.12 -23.05
C THR A 26 -17.28 -21.58 -21.90
N ILE A 27 -18.59 -21.45 -22.12
CA ILE A 27 -19.56 -21.06 -21.10
C ILE A 27 -19.54 -22.02 -19.91
N ASP A 28 -19.36 -23.31 -20.16
CA ASP A 28 -19.33 -24.34 -19.10
C ASP A 28 -18.10 -24.21 -18.22
N GLU A 29 -16.93 -23.92 -18.80
CA GLU A 29 -15.70 -23.64 -18.06
C GLU A 29 -15.84 -22.38 -17.20
N LEU A 30 -16.41 -21.31 -17.75
CA LEU A 30 -16.67 -20.08 -17.00
C LEU A 30 -17.67 -20.31 -15.86
N ALA A 31 -18.73 -21.06 -16.10
CA ALA A 31 -19.71 -21.40 -15.07
C ALA A 31 -19.10 -22.20 -13.92
N SER A 32 -18.24 -23.16 -14.23
CA SER A 32 -17.51 -23.95 -13.24
C SER A 32 -16.55 -23.06 -12.40
N ARG A 33 -15.76 -22.22 -13.05
CA ARG A 33 -14.79 -21.34 -12.37
C ARG A 33 -15.43 -20.25 -11.51
N CYS A 34 -16.59 -19.74 -11.93
CA CYS A 34 -17.33 -18.71 -11.19
C CYS A 34 -18.33 -19.32 -10.18
N ALA A 35 -18.45 -20.64 -10.10
CA ALA A 35 -19.41 -21.37 -9.26
C ALA A 35 -20.87 -20.89 -9.46
N VAL A 36 -21.28 -20.68 -10.73
CA VAL A 36 -22.63 -20.23 -11.11
C VAL A 36 -23.17 -21.06 -12.29
N THR A 37 -24.45 -20.83 -12.63
CA THR A 37 -25.06 -21.52 -13.78
C THR A 37 -24.63 -20.93 -15.13
N THR A 38 -24.65 -21.70 -16.19
CA THR A 38 -24.41 -21.26 -17.57
C THR A 38 -25.36 -20.15 -18.01
N ARG A 39 -26.59 -20.12 -17.48
CA ARG A 39 -27.57 -19.05 -17.71
C ARG A 39 -27.04 -17.70 -17.14
N THR A 40 -26.44 -17.74 -15.96
CA THR A 40 -25.84 -16.55 -15.33
C THR A 40 -24.67 -16.04 -16.17
N ILE A 41 -23.80 -16.95 -16.63
CA ILE A 41 -22.66 -16.58 -17.48
C ILE A 41 -23.13 -15.93 -18.80
N ARG A 42 -24.15 -16.50 -19.46
CA ARG A 42 -24.69 -15.90 -20.70
C ARG A 42 -25.19 -14.47 -20.48
N ARG A 43 -25.92 -14.24 -19.39
CA ARG A 43 -26.40 -12.90 -19.03
C ARG A 43 -25.23 -11.94 -18.77
N ASP A 44 -24.19 -12.38 -18.07
CA ASP A 44 -23.04 -11.56 -17.76
C ASP A 44 -22.21 -11.26 -19.02
N LEU A 45 -22.02 -12.21 -19.92
CA LEU A 45 -21.35 -11.99 -21.21
C LEU A 45 -22.13 -10.99 -22.06
N GLN A 46 -23.45 -11.13 -22.13
CA GLN A 46 -24.30 -10.17 -22.85
C GLN A 46 -24.19 -8.77 -22.24
N ALA A 47 -24.23 -8.63 -20.93
CA ALA A 47 -24.08 -7.34 -20.25
C ALA A 47 -22.71 -6.71 -20.53
N LEU A 48 -21.65 -7.53 -20.62
CA LEU A 48 -20.30 -7.07 -20.98
C LEU A 48 -20.24 -6.60 -22.45
N GLU A 49 -20.85 -7.35 -23.39
CA GLU A 49 -20.93 -6.94 -24.80
C GLU A 49 -21.73 -5.64 -24.95
N GLU A 50 -22.90 -5.54 -24.29
CA GLU A 50 -23.71 -4.31 -24.26
C GLU A 50 -22.97 -3.12 -23.65
N SER A 51 -22.05 -3.40 -22.70
CA SER A 51 -21.15 -2.40 -22.10
C SER A 51 -19.96 -2.05 -23.00
N GLY A 52 -19.89 -2.61 -24.22
CA GLY A 52 -18.89 -2.27 -25.22
C GLY A 52 -17.55 -2.99 -25.04
N PHE A 53 -17.50 -4.04 -24.21
CA PHE A 53 -16.33 -4.91 -24.18
C PHE A 53 -16.27 -5.72 -25.48
N PRO A 54 -15.10 -5.79 -26.14
CA PRO A 54 -14.96 -6.42 -27.45
C PRO A 54 -14.88 -7.94 -27.33
N LEU A 55 -15.91 -8.52 -26.75
CA LEU A 55 -16.07 -9.96 -26.67
C LEU A 55 -16.70 -10.49 -27.96
N TYR A 56 -16.34 -11.70 -28.35
CA TYR A 56 -16.99 -12.40 -29.44
C TYR A 56 -16.96 -13.91 -29.21
N ASP A 57 -17.96 -14.58 -29.74
CA ASP A 57 -18.05 -16.02 -29.73
C ASP A 57 -17.45 -16.63 -31.02
N ASP A 58 -16.68 -17.69 -30.87
CA ASP A 58 -16.02 -18.39 -31.95
C ASP A 58 -16.49 -19.87 -31.95
N LYS A 59 -17.00 -20.30 -33.08
CA LYS A 59 -17.54 -21.68 -33.34
C LYS A 59 -16.62 -22.53 -34.20
N THR A 60 -15.42 -22.04 -34.52
CA THR A 60 -14.51 -22.65 -35.49
C THR A 60 -13.70 -23.85 -34.96
N HIS A 61 -14.02 -24.40 -33.79
CA HIS A 61 -13.32 -25.55 -33.24
C HIS A 61 -13.99 -26.88 -33.60
N ASP A 62 -13.17 -27.90 -33.89
CA ASP A 62 -13.62 -29.26 -34.29
C ASP A 62 -14.47 -29.97 -33.22
N ASP A 63 -14.47 -29.47 -31.96
CA ASP A 63 -15.27 -30.02 -30.86
C ASP A 63 -16.73 -29.52 -30.83
N GLY A 64 -17.10 -28.65 -31.77
CA GLY A 64 -18.44 -28.07 -31.88
C GLY A 64 -18.83 -27.12 -30.73
N LYS A 65 -17.91 -26.77 -29.84
CA LYS A 65 -18.17 -25.90 -28.71
C LYS A 65 -17.90 -24.44 -29.04
N THR A 66 -18.82 -23.57 -28.66
CA THR A 66 -18.65 -22.13 -28.77
C THR A 66 -17.66 -21.64 -27.69
N ARG A 67 -16.63 -20.93 -28.12
CA ARG A 67 -15.59 -20.34 -27.23
C ARG A 67 -15.64 -18.84 -27.28
N TRP A 68 -15.56 -18.23 -26.12
CA TRP A 68 -15.52 -16.77 -25.97
C TRP A 68 -14.09 -16.26 -25.97
N ARG A 69 -13.89 -15.17 -26.69
CA ARG A 69 -12.59 -14.50 -26.87
C ARG A 69 -12.73 -13.00 -26.76
N VAL A 70 -11.61 -12.32 -26.48
CA VAL A 70 -11.50 -10.86 -26.54
C VAL A 70 -10.84 -10.46 -27.87
N ASN A 71 -11.46 -9.56 -28.61
CA ASN A 71 -10.85 -8.96 -29.78
C ASN A 71 -9.82 -7.91 -29.36
N GLY A 72 -8.56 -8.30 -29.21
CA GLY A 72 -7.45 -7.41 -28.84
C GLY A 72 -7.19 -6.26 -29.84
N GLN A 73 -7.78 -6.33 -31.07
CA GLN A 73 -7.67 -5.24 -32.03
C GLN A 73 -8.68 -4.12 -31.81
N ALA A 74 -9.78 -4.39 -31.09
CA ALA A 74 -10.80 -3.38 -30.80
C ALA A 74 -10.30 -2.29 -29.82
N PHE A 75 -9.23 -2.56 -29.10
CA PHE A 75 -8.53 -1.57 -28.25
C PHE A 75 -7.49 -0.73 -29.00
N LYS A 76 -7.48 -0.73 -30.33
CA LYS A 76 -6.54 0.09 -31.12
C LYS A 76 -6.65 1.61 -30.87
N GLY A 77 -7.70 2.07 -30.18
CA GLY A 77 -7.80 3.46 -29.70
C GLY A 77 -6.96 3.75 -28.46
N LEU A 78 -6.67 2.74 -27.63
CA LEU A 78 -5.68 2.79 -26.57
C LEU A 78 -4.34 2.33 -27.16
N SER A 79 -3.53 3.24 -27.65
CA SER A 79 -2.15 2.96 -28.10
C SER A 79 -1.22 2.44 -26.98
N THR A 80 -1.77 2.10 -25.84
CA THR A 80 -1.05 1.68 -24.61
C THR A 80 -0.77 0.19 -24.54
N GLY A 81 -1.35 -0.64 -25.41
CA GLY A 81 -1.19 -2.10 -25.36
C GLY A 81 -1.77 -2.79 -24.11
N LEU A 82 -2.56 -2.08 -23.29
CA LEU A 82 -3.18 -2.64 -22.08
C LEU A 82 -4.32 -3.58 -22.43
N THR A 83 -4.39 -4.70 -21.74
CA THR A 83 -5.54 -5.62 -21.74
C THR A 83 -6.68 -5.06 -20.88
N VAL A 84 -7.88 -5.61 -21.04
CA VAL A 84 -9.04 -5.24 -20.23
C VAL A 84 -8.79 -5.55 -18.75
N SER A 85 -8.19 -6.69 -18.43
CA SER A 85 -7.86 -7.05 -17.06
C SER A 85 -6.85 -6.10 -16.43
N GLU A 86 -5.83 -5.69 -17.17
CA GLU A 86 -4.85 -4.70 -16.69
C GLU A 86 -5.51 -3.35 -16.46
N LEU A 87 -6.40 -2.93 -17.34
CA LEU A 87 -7.16 -1.70 -17.19
C LEU A 87 -8.07 -1.76 -15.95
N CYS A 88 -8.79 -2.86 -15.75
CA CYS A 88 -9.60 -3.08 -14.55
C CYS A 88 -8.73 -3.04 -13.27
N ALA A 89 -7.56 -3.68 -13.29
CA ALA A 89 -6.62 -3.68 -12.17
C ALA A 89 -6.10 -2.26 -11.86
N LEU A 90 -5.79 -1.47 -12.89
CA LEU A 90 -5.38 -0.07 -12.72
C LEU A 90 -6.52 0.77 -12.12
N TYR A 91 -7.74 0.66 -12.63
CA TYR A 91 -8.88 1.38 -12.07
C TYR A 91 -9.19 0.98 -10.63
N PHE A 92 -9.02 -0.31 -10.32
CA PHE A 92 -9.15 -0.81 -8.96
C PHE A 92 -8.07 -0.23 -8.04
N SER A 93 -6.81 -0.17 -8.50
CA SER A 93 -5.70 0.37 -7.74
C SER A 93 -5.82 1.88 -7.48
N ARG A 94 -6.67 2.60 -8.24
CA ARG A 94 -6.95 4.03 -8.04
C ARG A 94 -7.37 4.32 -6.59
N THR A 95 -8.17 3.45 -5.99
CA THR A 95 -8.60 3.58 -4.59
C THR A 95 -7.44 3.48 -3.59
N LEU A 96 -6.40 2.69 -3.93
CA LEU A 96 -5.18 2.59 -3.13
C LEU A 96 -4.30 3.83 -3.30
N LEU A 97 -4.33 4.45 -4.49
CA LEU A 97 -3.56 5.65 -4.81
C LEU A 97 -4.14 6.92 -4.15
N GLU A 98 -5.36 6.87 -3.60
CA GLU A 98 -5.89 7.95 -2.75
C GLU A 98 -4.98 8.25 -1.55
N SER A 99 -4.19 7.26 -1.12
CA SER A 99 -3.17 7.44 -0.08
C SER A 99 -2.03 8.38 -0.50
N LEU A 100 -1.85 8.64 -1.81
CA LEU A 100 -0.89 9.63 -2.33
C LEU A 100 -1.42 11.08 -2.27
N SER A 101 -2.60 11.29 -1.66
CA SER A 101 -3.15 12.64 -1.44
C SER A 101 -2.13 13.54 -0.75
N GLY A 102 -1.95 14.75 -1.27
CA GLY A 102 -0.94 15.70 -0.78
C GLY A 102 0.47 15.52 -1.37
N THR A 103 0.68 14.56 -2.27
CA THR A 103 1.93 14.45 -3.03
C THR A 103 1.76 15.04 -4.44
N PRO A 104 2.86 15.52 -5.09
CA PRO A 104 2.79 15.99 -6.49
C PRO A 104 2.32 14.92 -7.47
N PHE A 105 2.48 13.65 -7.11
CA PHE A 105 2.10 12.52 -7.96
C PHE A 105 0.59 12.34 -8.11
N ARG A 106 -0.22 12.88 -7.20
CA ARG A 106 -1.68 12.74 -7.27
C ARG A 106 -2.25 13.32 -8.54
N ASP A 107 -1.89 14.56 -8.85
CA ASP A 107 -2.43 15.28 -10.01
C ASP A 107 -2.01 14.59 -11.32
N ASP A 108 -0.77 14.09 -11.39
CA ASP A 108 -0.27 13.34 -12.53
C ASP A 108 -1.00 11.99 -12.68
N VAL A 109 -1.26 11.29 -11.59
CA VAL A 109 -2.03 10.04 -11.59
C VAL A 109 -3.48 10.29 -12.00
N GLU A 110 -4.14 11.32 -11.47
CA GLU A 110 -5.50 11.70 -11.85
C GLU A 110 -5.55 12.07 -13.34
N SER A 111 -4.62 12.89 -13.84
CA SER A 111 -4.49 13.23 -15.25
C SER A 111 -4.28 12.00 -16.14
N ALA A 112 -3.47 11.02 -15.69
CA ALA A 112 -3.28 9.77 -16.41
C ALA A 112 -4.59 8.95 -16.49
N PHE A 113 -5.34 8.86 -15.40
CA PHE A 113 -6.65 8.18 -15.38
C PHE A 113 -7.69 8.90 -16.23
N GLU A 114 -7.70 10.23 -16.28
CA GLU A 114 -8.57 11.01 -17.17
C GLU A 114 -8.26 10.71 -18.63
N LYS A 115 -6.98 10.67 -19.01
CA LYS A 115 -6.55 10.32 -20.39
C LYS A 115 -6.94 8.88 -20.74
N LEU A 116 -6.72 7.92 -19.83
CA LEU A 116 -7.17 6.55 -20.01
C LEU A 116 -8.69 6.49 -20.17
N SER A 117 -9.43 7.18 -19.30
CA SER A 117 -10.90 7.25 -19.34
C SER A 117 -11.42 7.85 -20.62
N SER A 118 -10.77 8.89 -21.16
CA SER A 118 -11.19 9.53 -22.41
C SER A 118 -11.08 8.64 -23.64
N ALA A 119 -10.18 7.65 -23.61
CA ALA A 119 -9.98 6.67 -24.66
C ALA A 119 -10.97 5.47 -24.59
N LEU A 120 -11.79 5.40 -23.54
CA LEU A 120 -12.77 4.33 -23.35
C LEU A 120 -14.15 4.70 -23.87
N THR A 121 -14.95 3.68 -24.24
CA THR A 121 -16.38 3.89 -24.52
C THR A 121 -17.12 4.35 -23.26
N PRO A 122 -18.25 5.09 -23.39
CA PRO A 122 -19.04 5.50 -22.23
C PRO A 122 -19.46 4.35 -21.32
N HIS A 123 -19.83 3.22 -21.91
CA HIS A 123 -20.26 2.01 -21.19
C HIS A 123 -19.09 1.35 -20.43
N MET A 124 -17.91 1.27 -21.04
CA MET A 124 -16.70 0.75 -20.35
C MET A 124 -16.33 1.64 -19.17
N ARG A 125 -16.40 2.96 -19.33
CA ARG A 125 -16.18 3.89 -18.20
C ARG A 125 -17.15 3.62 -17.07
N GLN A 126 -18.44 3.52 -17.37
CA GLN A 126 -19.47 3.24 -16.35
C GLN A 126 -19.21 1.92 -15.61
N PHE A 127 -18.76 0.87 -16.31
CA PHE A 127 -18.39 -0.39 -15.69
C PHE A 127 -17.18 -0.23 -14.76
N LEU A 128 -16.11 0.41 -15.23
CA LEU A 128 -14.88 0.61 -14.46
C LEU A 128 -15.12 1.50 -13.22
N ASP A 129 -15.98 2.51 -13.33
CA ASP A 129 -16.36 3.38 -12.21
C ASP A 129 -17.16 2.65 -11.11
N GLN A 130 -17.69 1.47 -11.41
CA GLN A 130 -18.34 0.62 -10.42
C GLN A 130 -17.35 -0.27 -9.64
N LEU A 131 -16.17 -0.56 -10.20
CA LEU A 131 -15.18 -1.44 -9.57
C LEU A 131 -14.76 -0.97 -8.18
N PRO A 132 -14.48 0.33 -7.90
CA PRO A 132 -14.16 0.81 -6.56
C PRO A 132 -15.28 0.65 -5.54
N ARG A 133 -16.54 0.51 -6.00
CA ARG A 133 -17.70 0.28 -5.11
C ARG A 133 -17.79 -1.16 -4.61
N VAL A 134 -17.09 -2.07 -5.28
CA VAL A 134 -17.10 -3.51 -4.96
C VAL A 134 -16.10 -3.85 -3.86
N ILE A 135 -15.00 -3.13 -3.80
CA ILE A 135 -13.97 -3.29 -2.77
C ILE A 135 -13.71 -1.93 -2.15
N ALA A 136 -14.04 -1.80 -0.87
CA ALA A 136 -13.73 -0.64 -0.08
C ALA A 136 -12.41 -0.87 0.66
N THR A 137 -11.47 0.05 0.51
CA THR A 137 -10.29 0.12 1.35
C THR A 137 -10.58 1.07 2.52
N LYS A 138 -10.25 0.63 3.74
CA LYS A 138 -10.17 1.56 4.86
C LYS A 138 -8.75 2.11 4.86
N ALA A 139 -8.61 3.36 4.45
CA ALA A 139 -7.33 4.04 4.58
C ALA A 139 -6.97 4.18 6.06
N ASP A 140 -5.69 4.01 6.40
CA ASP A 140 -5.18 4.44 7.69
C ASP A 140 -5.51 5.93 7.89
N PRO A 141 -5.61 6.41 9.16
CA PRO A 141 -5.84 7.81 9.43
C PRO A 141 -4.83 8.66 8.66
N MET A 142 -5.28 9.25 7.55
CA MET A 142 -4.42 10.09 6.73
C MET A 142 -4.14 11.39 7.50
N ARG A 143 -2.89 11.80 7.47
CA ARG A 143 -2.54 13.14 7.95
C ARG A 143 -3.23 14.15 7.03
N ARG A 144 -3.92 15.13 7.61
CA ARG A 144 -4.56 16.21 6.84
C ARG A 144 -3.46 17.09 6.21
N HIS A 145 -3.07 16.80 4.96
CA HIS A 145 -1.96 17.48 4.29
C HIS A 145 -2.31 17.91 2.88
N ASP A 146 -3.29 18.79 2.78
CA ASP A 146 -3.40 19.67 1.61
C ASP A 146 -2.64 20.98 1.89
N ASN A 147 -1.33 20.88 2.13
CA ASN A 147 -0.51 22.09 2.21
C ASN A 147 0.24 22.28 0.89
N PRO A 148 -0.27 23.14 -0.01
CA PRO A 148 0.39 23.42 -1.29
C PRO A 148 1.83 23.91 -1.16
N ARG A 149 2.19 24.40 0.04
CA ARG A 149 3.56 24.86 0.34
C ARG A 149 4.58 23.72 0.41
N GLN A 150 4.13 22.47 0.54
CA GLN A 150 5.04 21.31 0.64
C GLN A 150 5.45 20.75 -0.72
N GLN A 151 4.66 20.95 -1.76
CA GLN A 151 4.99 20.45 -3.10
C GLN A 151 6.38 20.89 -3.61
N PRO A 152 6.80 22.16 -3.46
CA PRO A 152 8.14 22.56 -3.86
C PRO A 152 9.25 21.85 -3.08
N PHE A 153 9.02 21.53 -1.80
CA PHE A 153 10.01 20.82 -0.97
C PHE A 153 10.14 19.37 -1.39
N ILE A 154 9.02 18.71 -1.72
CA ILE A 154 9.02 17.34 -2.23
C ILE A 154 9.75 17.27 -3.57
N ALA A 155 9.47 18.20 -4.48
CA ALA A 155 10.13 18.26 -5.78
C ALA A 155 11.65 18.44 -5.63
N ARG A 156 12.09 19.37 -4.77
CA ARG A 156 13.52 19.60 -4.50
C ARG A 156 14.18 18.40 -3.82
N ALA A 157 13.51 17.77 -2.84
CA ALA A 157 14.01 16.56 -2.19
C ALA A 157 14.16 15.41 -3.18
N LEU A 158 13.18 15.25 -4.10
CA LEU A 158 13.25 14.25 -5.16
C LEU A 158 14.41 14.54 -6.14
N GLU A 159 14.56 15.80 -6.57
CA GLU A 159 15.69 16.23 -7.42
C GLU A 159 17.04 15.94 -6.76
N ALA A 160 17.17 16.31 -5.46
CA ALA A 160 18.38 16.05 -4.69
C ALA A 160 18.71 14.55 -4.62
N THR A 161 17.70 13.72 -4.39
CA THR A 161 17.83 12.25 -4.33
C THR A 161 18.24 11.66 -5.68
N LEU A 162 17.57 12.05 -6.77
CA LEU A 162 17.85 11.53 -8.12
C LEU A 162 19.25 11.90 -8.64
N HIS A 163 19.71 13.11 -8.30
CA HIS A 163 20.99 13.63 -8.77
C HIS A 163 22.12 13.54 -7.76
N LEU A 164 21.89 12.90 -6.60
CA LEU A 164 22.84 12.74 -5.51
C LEU A 164 23.44 14.10 -5.07
N ARG A 165 22.58 15.13 -4.99
CA ARG A 165 22.99 16.48 -4.58
C ARG A 165 22.78 16.65 -3.08
N GLN A 166 23.75 17.31 -2.43
CA GLN A 166 23.60 17.74 -1.06
C GLN A 166 22.51 18.82 -0.96
N ALA A 167 21.87 18.91 0.19
CA ALA A 167 20.87 19.93 0.45
C ALA A 167 20.94 20.45 1.88
N ASN A 168 20.60 21.73 2.06
CA ASN A 168 20.26 22.28 3.36
C ASN A 168 18.78 22.09 3.62
N LEU A 169 18.44 21.38 4.69
CA LEU A 169 17.10 21.04 5.11
C LEU A 169 16.75 21.77 6.40
N THR A 170 15.84 22.75 6.35
CA THR A 170 15.29 23.39 7.55
C THR A 170 14.09 22.59 8.05
N TYR A 171 14.21 22.06 9.26
CA TYR A 171 13.27 21.10 9.83
C TYR A 171 12.83 21.47 11.23
N HIS A 172 11.52 21.40 11.49
CA HIS A 172 10.96 21.58 12.83
C HIS A 172 10.79 20.21 13.52
N SER A 173 11.59 19.97 14.56
CA SER A 173 11.54 18.73 15.33
C SER A 173 10.45 18.81 16.39
N LYS A 174 9.52 17.83 16.39
CA LYS A 174 8.45 17.75 17.39
C LYS A 174 8.96 17.32 18.78
N SER A 175 10.03 16.51 18.82
CA SER A 175 10.57 16.00 20.09
C SER A 175 11.30 17.07 20.90
N SER A 176 11.96 18.00 20.23
CA SER A 176 12.71 19.09 20.86
C SER A 176 12.01 20.45 20.75
N ASP A 177 10.91 20.53 20.00
CA ASP A 177 10.19 21.77 19.66
C ASP A 177 11.10 22.87 19.10
N ARG A 178 12.10 22.47 18.29
CA ARG A 178 13.11 23.37 17.72
C ARG A 178 13.18 23.22 16.21
N THR A 179 13.42 24.37 15.56
CA THR A 179 13.75 24.41 14.14
C THR A 179 15.27 24.47 13.99
N LYS A 180 15.82 23.58 13.17
CA LYS A 180 17.25 23.52 12.84
C LYS A 180 17.43 23.28 11.36
N THR A 181 18.48 23.85 10.78
CA THR A 181 18.92 23.54 9.41
C THR A 181 20.02 22.49 9.47
N TYR A 182 19.84 21.43 8.69
CA TYR A 182 20.76 20.31 8.56
C TYR A 182 21.36 20.30 7.17
N LEU A 183 22.65 20.09 7.06
CA LEU A 183 23.24 19.59 5.81
C LEU A 183 22.86 18.11 5.70
N VAL A 184 22.24 17.72 4.60
CA VAL A 184 21.76 16.37 4.38
C VAL A 184 22.19 15.83 3.02
N HIS A 185 22.39 14.52 2.97
CA HIS A 185 22.52 13.73 1.74
C HIS A 185 21.21 12.96 1.54
N PRO A 186 20.29 13.42 0.70
CA PRO A 186 18.99 12.79 0.51
C PRO A 186 19.13 11.45 -0.21
N TYR A 187 18.68 10.36 0.45
CA TYR A 187 18.79 9.01 -0.09
C TYR A 187 17.50 8.51 -0.71
N ARG A 188 16.36 8.71 -0.04
CA ARG A 188 15.09 8.15 -0.48
C ARG A 188 13.90 8.93 0.07
N LEU A 189 12.87 9.09 -0.76
CA LEU A 189 11.53 9.44 -0.30
C LEU A 189 10.73 8.16 -0.08
N ALA A 190 10.12 8.01 1.10
CA ALA A 190 9.33 6.85 1.48
C ALA A 190 7.93 7.29 1.91
N TYR A 191 6.91 6.56 1.45
CA TYR A 191 5.55 6.73 1.93
C TYR A 191 5.24 5.63 2.95
N ALA A 192 4.82 6.01 4.14
CA ALA A 192 4.45 5.09 5.21
C ALA A 192 3.45 5.74 6.19
N GLN A 193 2.54 4.96 6.77
CA GLN A 193 1.60 5.42 7.80
C GLN A 193 0.87 6.73 7.45
N GLY A 194 0.41 6.84 6.20
CA GLY A 194 -0.32 8.03 5.74
C GLY A 194 0.51 9.30 5.58
N GLY A 195 1.85 9.22 5.59
CA GLY A 195 2.76 10.34 5.44
C GLY A 195 3.93 10.08 4.51
N LEU A 196 4.53 11.16 4.00
CA LEU A 196 5.75 11.13 3.21
C LEU A 196 6.95 11.49 4.07
N TYR A 197 8.04 10.73 3.93
CA TYR A 197 9.26 10.86 4.70
C TYR A 197 10.47 10.94 3.78
N LEU A 198 11.42 11.78 4.13
CA LEU A 198 12.74 11.81 3.53
C LEU A 198 13.72 11.06 4.43
N LEU A 199 14.35 10.01 3.91
CA LEU A 199 15.51 9.37 4.54
C LEU A 199 16.74 10.06 3.99
N ALA A 200 17.54 10.63 4.87
CA ALA A 200 18.74 11.34 4.49
C ALA A 200 19.86 11.09 5.50
N TYR A 201 21.07 10.89 4.99
CA TYR A 201 22.26 10.87 5.84
C TYR A 201 22.59 12.30 6.30
N VAL A 202 22.88 12.44 7.57
CA VAL A 202 23.24 13.72 8.21
C VAL A 202 24.70 13.65 8.64
N PRO A 203 25.64 14.27 7.91
CA PRO A 203 27.08 14.20 8.21
C PRO A 203 27.43 14.62 9.63
N GLU A 204 26.70 15.60 10.19
CA GLU A 204 26.91 16.07 11.58
C GLU A 204 26.73 14.94 12.61
N TYR A 205 25.88 13.96 12.33
CA TYR A 205 25.58 12.85 13.26
C TYR A 205 26.16 11.51 12.80
N GLY A 206 26.61 11.42 11.55
CA GLY A 206 27.17 10.20 11.00
C GLY A 206 26.13 9.08 10.77
N GLU A 207 24.84 9.42 10.65
CA GLU A 207 23.73 8.46 10.55
C GLU A 207 22.66 8.89 9.58
N VAL A 208 21.88 7.92 9.08
CA VAL A 208 20.65 8.19 8.29
C VAL A 208 19.51 8.53 9.25
N ARG A 209 18.87 9.66 9.00
CA ARG A 209 17.70 10.14 9.75
C ARG A 209 16.46 10.21 8.90
N THR A 210 15.32 10.07 9.55
CA THR A 210 13.99 10.18 8.94
C THR A 210 13.40 11.56 9.22
N PHE A 211 13.05 12.28 8.15
CA PHE A 211 12.42 13.59 8.20
C PHE A 211 11.01 13.51 7.64
N ALA A 212 9.99 13.77 8.46
CA ALA A 212 8.61 13.87 8.00
C ALA A 212 8.47 15.13 7.11
N VAL A 213 8.04 14.94 5.87
CA VAL A 213 7.98 16.04 4.88
C VAL A 213 7.11 17.20 5.35
N GLU A 214 6.05 16.90 6.08
CA GLU A 214 5.14 17.91 6.66
C GLU A 214 5.81 18.91 7.62
N ARG A 215 6.99 18.55 8.15
CA ARG A 215 7.74 19.38 9.11
C ARG A 215 8.93 20.09 8.48
N ILE A 216 9.15 19.86 7.19
CA ILE A 216 10.16 20.56 6.42
C ILE A 216 9.64 21.97 6.14
N GLN A 217 10.45 22.95 6.49
CA GLN A 217 10.15 24.38 6.30
C GLN A 217 10.85 24.95 5.07
N ASP A 218 12.02 24.41 4.72
CA ASP A 218 12.75 24.75 3.50
C ASP A 218 13.70 23.62 3.08
N VAL A 219 13.94 23.54 1.76
CA VAL A 219 14.95 22.68 1.14
C VAL A 219 15.71 23.52 0.12
N SER A 220 16.98 23.71 0.33
CA SER A 220 17.89 24.44 -0.57
C SER A 220 18.94 23.49 -1.12
N LEU A 221 18.92 23.26 -2.44
CA LEU A 221 19.87 22.39 -3.13
C LEU A 221 21.23 23.05 -3.20
N LEU A 222 22.29 22.25 -2.97
CA LEU A 222 23.66 22.68 -3.12
C LEU A 222 24.21 22.18 -4.46
N GLU A 223 25.29 22.79 -4.95
CA GLU A 223 25.97 22.33 -6.18
C GLU A 223 26.76 21.04 -5.92
N GLU A 224 27.18 20.82 -4.66
CA GLU A 224 27.94 19.67 -4.23
C GLU A 224 27.14 18.39 -4.33
N ARG A 225 27.79 17.34 -4.85
CA ARG A 225 27.23 15.99 -4.88
C ARG A 225 27.83 15.16 -3.76
N PHE A 226 27.11 14.12 -3.38
CA PHE A 226 27.60 13.14 -2.41
C PHE A 226 27.69 11.74 -3.04
N THR A 227 28.55 10.91 -2.47
CA THR A 227 28.57 9.48 -2.72
C THR A 227 27.85 8.81 -1.56
N PRO A 228 26.83 7.96 -1.81
CA PRO A 228 26.18 7.21 -0.74
C PRO A 228 27.20 6.40 0.05
N ILE A 229 27.13 6.46 1.38
CA ILE A 229 28.09 5.80 2.29
C ILE A 229 27.75 4.31 2.40
N GLU A 230 26.48 3.97 2.33
CA GLU A 230 25.97 2.61 2.41
C GLU A 230 24.84 2.39 1.39
N GLU A 231 24.68 1.16 0.93
CA GLU A 231 23.46 0.76 0.24
C GLU A 231 22.32 0.74 1.24
N LEU A 232 21.30 1.56 0.98
CA LEU A 232 20.07 1.49 1.78
C LEU A 232 19.39 0.13 1.52
N PRO A 233 18.87 -0.51 2.56
CA PRO A 233 17.99 -1.67 2.40
C PRO A 233 16.83 -1.35 1.45
N ASP A 234 16.33 -2.34 0.72
CA ASP A 234 15.18 -2.17 -0.18
C ASP A 234 13.96 -1.65 0.57
N ALA A 235 13.72 -2.15 1.79
CA ALA A 235 12.70 -1.62 2.68
C ALA A 235 13.10 -0.25 3.26
N ALA A 236 12.16 0.68 3.28
CA ALA A 236 12.41 2.04 3.77
C ALA A 236 12.70 2.08 5.29
N PHE A 237 12.09 1.19 6.05
CA PHE A 237 12.20 1.09 7.52
C PHE A 237 12.32 -0.38 7.94
N PRO A 238 13.46 -1.04 7.63
CA PRO A 238 13.60 -2.50 7.71
C PRO A 238 13.52 -3.07 9.11
N HIS A 239 13.67 -2.23 10.14
CA HIS A 239 13.67 -2.64 11.54
C HIS A 239 12.59 -1.94 12.37
N SER A 240 11.55 -1.38 11.76
CA SER A 240 10.51 -0.65 12.49
C SER A 240 9.11 -1.10 12.06
N LEU A 241 8.21 -1.23 13.02
CA LEU A 241 6.77 -1.33 12.74
C LEU A 241 6.17 0.02 12.30
N GLY A 242 6.97 1.07 12.33
CA GLY A 242 6.62 2.44 11.96
C GLY A 242 7.57 3.04 10.93
N VAL A 243 8.10 4.21 11.26
CA VAL A 243 8.92 5.04 10.37
C VAL A 243 10.26 5.44 11.01
N HIS A 244 10.74 4.67 11.93
CA HIS A 244 11.99 4.93 12.62
C HIS A 244 13.18 4.24 11.95
N SER A 245 14.34 4.90 11.98
CA SER A 245 15.61 4.35 11.49
C SER A 245 16.54 4.20 12.69
N GLY A 246 16.64 3.00 13.23
CA GLY A 246 17.49 2.70 14.38
C GLY A 246 17.95 1.24 14.34
N PRO A 247 18.89 0.86 15.21
CA PRO A 247 19.34 -0.51 15.30
C PRO A 247 18.19 -1.41 15.81
N PRO A 248 18.07 -2.65 15.31
CA PRO A 248 17.11 -3.60 15.82
C PRO A 248 17.56 -4.17 17.17
N GLU A 249 16.60 -4.44 18.03
CA GLU A 249 16.76 -5.24 19.24
C GLU A 249 15.83 -6.45 19.19
N HIS A 250 16.21 -7.53 19.86
CA HIS A 250 15.37 -8.70 19.95
C HIS A 250 14.24 -8.48 20.94
N VAL A 251 13.00 -8.58 20.46
CA VAL A 251 11.77 -8.35 21.23
C VAL A 251 10.96 -9.63 21.28
N GLU A 252 10.53 -10.04 22.47
CA GLU A 252 9.59 -11.14 22.67
C GLU A 252 8.33 -10.64 23.35
N VAL A 253 7.18 -10.93 22.73
CA VAL A 253 5.85 -10.57 23.24
C VAL A 253 5.00 -11.82 23.30
N GLU A 254 4.49 -12.11 24.47
CA GLU A 254 3.50 -13.16 24.70
C GLU A 254 2.09 -12.60 24.52
N PHE A 255 1.26 -13.33 23.80
CA PHE A 255 -0.14 -13.00 23.59
C PHE A 255 -1.05 -14.10 24.13
N GLU A 256 -2.10 -13.69 24.83
CA GLU A 256 -3.11 -14.60 25.35
C GLU A 256 -3.95 -15.26 24.24
N PRO A 257 -4.59 -16.41 24.54
CA PRO A 257 -5.41 -17.17 23.57
C PRO A 257 -6.49 -16.30 22.89
N ALA A 258 -7.03 -15.31 23.58
CA ALA A 258 -8.08 -14.43 23.05
C ALA A 258 -7.68 -13.67 21.80
N VAL A 259 -6.38 -13.41 21.59
CA VAL A 259 -5.84 -12.65 20.44
C VAL A 259 -4.86 -13.47 19.60
N ALA A 260 -4.53 -14.70 20.01
CA ALA A 260 -3.49 -15.52 19.40
C ALA A 260 -3.75 -15.77 17.89
N ASP A 261 -4.98 -16.08 17.50
CA ASP A 261 -5.33 -16.32 16.10
C ASP A 261 -5.19 -15.05 15.25
N TYR A 262 -5.46 -13.88 15.83
CA TYR A 262 -5.26 -12.61 15.18
C TYR A 262 -3.77 -12.34 14.91
N ILE A 263 -2.90 -12.73 15.85
CA ILE A 263 -1.45 -12.60 15.69
C ILE A 263 -0.93 -13.59 14.66
N ARG A 264 -1.34 -14.87 14.71
CA ARG A 264 -0.92 -15.92 13.75
C ARG A 264 -1.31 -15.61 12.32
N ALA A 265 -2.46 -14.99 12.11
CA ALA A 265 -3.00 -14.71 10.78
C ALA A 265 -2.29 -13.56 10.03
N ARG A 266 -1.29 -12.92 10.63
CA ARG A 266 -0.63 -11.74 10.07
C ARG A 266 0.88 -11.85 10.08
N GLU A 267 1.49 -11.26 9.06
CA GLU A 267 2.90 -10.95 9.06
C GLU A 267 3.08 -9.50 9.55
N TRP A 268 3.61 -9.34 10.76
CA TRP A 268 3.84 -8.05 11.40
C TRP A 268 5.16 -7.43 11.00
N HIS A 269 6.17 -8.27 10.81
CA HIS A 269 7.51 -7.88 10.40
C HIS A 269 8.23 -9.07 9.74
N PRO A 270 9.10 -8.86 8.73
CA PRO A 270 9.83 -9.95 8.07
C PRO A 270 10.70 -10.82 9.00
N SER A 271 11.15 -10.25 10.13
CA SER A 271 11.94 -11.00 11.13
C SER A 271 11.10 -11.84 12.10
N GLN A 272 9.76 -11.82 11.98
CA GLN A 272 8.91 -12.46 12.96
C GLN A 272 9.11 -13.97 13.03
N GLN A 273 9.08 -14.46 14.26
CA GLN A 273 9.00 -15.88 14.57
C GLN A 273 7.86 -16.12 15.54
N LEU A 274 7.05 -17.13 15.26
CA LEU A 274 5.93 -17.53 16.11
C LEU A 274 6.25 -18.85 16.79
N ARG A 275 5.97 -18.94 18.09
CA ARG A 275 6.04 -20.19 18.87
C ARG A 275 4.73 -20.34 19.64
N GLU A 276 4.30 -21.58 19.82
CA GLU A 276 3.14 -21.84 20.67
C GLU A 276 3.47 -21.46 22.12
N GLY A 277 2.57 -20.69 22.72
CA GLY A 277 2.62 -20.30 24.12
C GLY A 277 1.84 -21.26 25.02
N GLU A 278 1.82 -20.97 26.32
CA GLU A 278 1.04 -21.73 27.28
C GLU A 278 -0.48 -21.56 27.01
N ALA A 279 -1.25 -22.60 27.33
CA ALA A 279 -2.71 -22.64 27.31
C ALA A 279 -3.36 -22.18 25.97
N GLY A 280 -2.65 -22.27 24.83
CA GLY A 280 -3.13 -21.84 23.51
C GLY A 280 -2.82 -20.39 23.14
N GLY A 281 -2.03 -19.70 23.94
CA GLY A 281 -1.44 -18.41 23.61
C GLY A 281 -0.38 -18.52 22.52
N VAL A 282 0.27 -17.43 22.18
CA VAL A 282 1.36 -17.38 21.19
C VAL A 282 2.46 -16.44 21.64
N MET A 283 3.71 -16.89 21.46
CA MET A 283 4.91 -16.06 21.60
C MET A 283 5.35 -15.56 20.24
N LEU A 284 5.44 -14.25 20.10
CA LEU A 284 5.96 -13.57 18.91
C LEU A 284 7.33 -12.98 19.23
N SER A 285 8.35 -13.36 18.43
CA SER A 285 9.68 -12.75 18.49
C SER A 285 9.90 -11.88 17.26
N LEU A 286 10.50 -10.70 17.44
CA LEU A 286 10.79 -9.70 16.42
C LEU A 286 12.20 -9.13 16.63
N ASP A 287 12.90 -8.79 15.54
CA ASP A 287 14.13 -7.98 15.60
C ASP A 287 13.80 -6.59 15.07
N VAL A 288 13.46 -5.65 15.96
CA VAL A 288 12.92 -4.33 15.62
C VAL A 288 13.43 -3.24 16.57
N CYS A 289 13.38 -1.99 16.11
CA CYS A 289 13.69 -0.84 16.95
C CYS A 289 12.69 -0.70 18.11
N LEU A 290 13.19 -0.34 19.29
CA LEU A 290 12.34 0.00 20.44
C LEU A 290 11.75 1.40 20.27
N ASP A 291 10.91 1.55 19.27
CA ASP A 291 10.31 2.84 18.94
C ASP A 291 8.87 2.98 19.45
N ARG A 292 8.32 4.19 19.31
CA ARG A 292 6.95 4.48 19.72
C ARG A 292 5.89 3.67 18.93
N ALA A 293 6.20 3.27 17.70
CA ALA A 293 5.26 2.49 16.90
C ALA A 293 5.11 1.09 17.49
N LEU A 294 6.22 0.45 17.87
CA LEU A 294 6.23 -0.84 18.58
C LEU A 294 5.47 -0.73 19.91
N GLN A 295 5.78 0.29 20.73
CA GLN A 295 5.10 0.49 22.02
C GLN A 295 3.58 0.67 21.83
N SER A 296 3.17 1.54 20.89
CA SER A 296 1.75 1.79 20.61
C SER A 296 1.04 0.53 20.09
N TRP A 297 1.72 -0.28 19.29
CA TRP A 297 1.19 -1.54 18.79
C TRP A 297 0.98 -2.55 19.93
N ILE A 298 1.97 -2.73 20.83
CA ILE A 298 1.83 -3.60 22.01
C ILE A 298 0.69 -3.12 22.90
N LEU A 299 0.64 -1.83 23.23
CA LEU A 299 -0.40 -1.23 24.07
C LEU A 299 -1.81 -1.38 23.49
N SER A 300 -1.94 -1.49 22.16
CA SER A 300 -3.25 -1.67 21.51
C SER A 300 -3.93 -3.01 21.86
N PHE A 301 -3.17 -3.99 22.33
CA PHE A 301 -3.70 -5.28 22.80
C PHE A 301 -4.13 -5.26 24.27
N GLY A 302 -3.83 -4.18 24.99
CA GLY A 302 -4.21 -4.03 26.38
C GLY A 302 -3.67 -5.16 27.26
N PRO A 303 -4.52 -5.82 28.08
CA PRO A 303 -4.09 -6.87 28.98
C PRO A 303 -3.73 -8.19 28.29
N PHE A 304 -3.99 -8.33 27.00
CA PHE A 304 -3.76 -9.57 26.24
C PHE A 304 -2.36 -9.71 25.68
N ALA A 305 -1.48 -8.71 25.89
CA ALA A 305 -0.09 -8.75 25.46
C ALA A 305 0.85 -8.51 26.66
N ARG A 306 1.90 -9.30 26.74
CA ARG A 306 2.95 -9.18 27.76
C ARG A 306 4.33 -9.17 27.09
N VAL A 307 5.11 -8.10 27.29
CA VAL A 307 6.50 -8.08 26.87
C VAL A 307 7.33 -8.98 27.77
N VAL A 308 8.03 -9.95 27.18
CA VAL A 308 8.91 -10.87 27.86
C VAL A 308 10.36 -10.39 27.78
N ALA A 309 10.76 -9.87 26.62
CA ALA A 309 12.08 -9.29 26.39
C ALA A 309 11.99 -8.11 25.39
N PRO A 310 12.86 -7.11 25.52
CA PRO A 310 13.81 -6.88 26.63
C PRO A 310 13.12 -6.30 27.88
N ALA A 311 13.75 -6.46 29.04
CA ALA A 311 13.21 -5.97 30.31
C ALA A 311 13.01 -4.45 30.38
N THR A 312 13.76 -3.68 29.59
CA THR A 312 13.61 -2.22 29.43
C THR A 312 12.24 -1.89 28.83
N LEU A 313 11.89 -2.51 27.72
CA LEU A 313 10.60 -2.32 27.05
C LEU A 313 9.45 -2.79 27.94
N ALA A 314 9.60 -3.93 28.63
CA ALA A 314 8.59 -4.45 29.55
C ALA A 314 8.25 -3.42 30.65
N ARG A 315 9.27 -2.75 31.21
CA ARG A 315 9.10 -1.72 32.22
C ARG A 315 8.40 -0.47 31.67
N GLU A 316 8.83 0.00 30.50
CA GLU A 316 8.22 1.16 29.85
C GLU A 316 6.72 0.94 29.53
N ILE A 317 6.37 -0.26 29.07
CA ILE A 317 4.96 -0.64 28.81
C ILE A 317 4.17 -0.68 30.12
N ALA A 318 4.74 -1.27 31.19
CA ALA A 318 4.09 -1.32 32.50
C ALA A 318 3.84 0.09 33.08
N GLU A 319 4.82 0.98 32.98
CA GLU A 319 4.68 2.36 33.41
C GLU A 319 3.55 3.09 32.66
N GLN A 320 3.44 2.91 31.33
CA GLN A 320 2.36 3.50 30.54
C GLN A 320 0.99 2.96 30.93
N PHE A 321 0.86 1.68 31.27
CA PHE A 321 -0.41 1.12 31.78
C PHE A 321 -0.78 1.69 33.14
N GLU A 322 0.18 1.90 34.05
CA GLU A 322 -0.10 2.52 35.35
C GLU A 322 -0.50 3.99 35.19
N GLU A 323 0.15 4.74 34.33
CA GLU A 323 -0.25 6.13 34.00
C GLU A 323 -1.66 6.16 33.40
N ALA A 324 -1.97 5.25 32.48
CA ALA A 324 -3.32 5.16 31.90
C ALA A 324 -4.36 4.84 32.99
N ARG A 325 -4.10 3.85 33.82
CA ARG A 325 -4.98 3.50 34.97
C ARG A 325 -5.25 4.70 35.87
N ALA A 326 -4.21 5.46 36.21
CA ALA A 326 -4.36 6.65 37.07
C ALA A 326 -5.32 7.70 36.48
N ARG A 327 -5.31 7.88 35.13
CA ARG A 327 -6.21 8.83 34.43
C ARG A 327 -7.67 8.39 34.41
N TYR A 328 -7.95 7.08 34.48
CA TYR A 328 -9.33 6.55 34.53
C TYR A 328 -9.84 6.36 35.95
N ALA A 329 -8.98 6.42 36.97
CA ALA A 329 -9.36 6.32 38.39
C ALA A 329 -9.69 7.68 39.02
N SER A 330 -9.46 8.78 38.31
CA SER A 330 -9.83 10.16 38.70
C SER A 330 -11.17 10.54 38.13
#